data_b6c26c90f12db6d362f9920141c2a3e9
#
_entry.id   b6c26c90f12db6d362f9920141c2a3e9
#
_cell.length_a   1.000
_cell.length_b   1.000
_cell.length_c   1.000
_cell.angle_alpha   90.00
_cell.angle_beta   90.00
_cell.angle_gamma   90.00
#
_symmetry.space_group_name_H-M   'P 1'
#
loop_
_entity.id
_entity.type
_entity.pdbx_description
1 polymer ?
#
loop_
_entity_poly.entity_id
_entity_poly.type
_entity_poly.pdbx_seq_one_letter_code
_entity_poly.pdbx_strand_id
1 'polypeptide(L)'
;WINVSQERINQFGQVTEDMQWIHTDPEKAESDSPFKTTIAHGFLTLSLLPKLTDSVDPDNSQFPTAKMVVNIGMNQVRFPYPVKAGNNVRAKSTLLKVTPIRKGLEIEREIRVEIEGVRRPGAVVVSVIQLHF
;
A
#
# COMPACT_ATOMS: atom_id res chain seq x y z
N TRP A 1 -6.91 -10.47 -3.56
CA TRP A 1 -7.50 -9.29 -2.95
C TRP A 1 -7.31 -9.30 -1.43
N ILE A 2 -7.07 -8.12 -0.84
CA ILE A 2 -6.98 -7.94 0.61
C ILE A 2 -8.06 -6.94 1.01
N ASN A 3 -8.83 -7.27 2.06
CA ASN A 3 -9.85 -6.39 2.59
C ASN A 3 -9.23 -5.30 3.48
N VAL A 4 -9.56 -4.05 3.20
CA VAL A 4 -9.17 -2.90 4.03
C VAL A 4 -10.34 -2.58 4.95
N SER A 5 -10.44 -3.33 6.05
CA SER A 5 -11.53 -3.20 7.01
C SER A 5 -11.41 -1.94 7.85
N GLN A 6 -12.55 -1.51 8.43
CA GLN A 6 -12.56 -0.42 9.39
C GLN A 6 -11.65 -0.74 10.59
N GLU A 7 -11.62 -2.00 11.04
CA GLU A 7 -10.75 -2.43 12.13
C GLU A 7 -9.28 -2.22 11.80
N ARG A 8 -8.85 -2.61 10.59
CA ARG A 8 -7.47 -2.39 10.12
C ARG A 8 -7.11 -0.91 10.08
N ILE A 9 -8.04 -0.08 9.60
CA ILE A 9 -7.86 1.38 9.56
C ILE A 9 -7.71 1.94 10.98
N ASN A 10 -8.56 1.52 11.90
CA ASN A 10 -8.50 1.96 13.29
C ASN A 10 -7.17 1.56 13.95
N GLN A 11 -6.70 0.34 13.73
CA GLN A 11 -5.44 -0.15 14.27
C GLN A 11 -4.26 0.66 13.72
N PHE A 12 -4.26 0.94 12.43
CA PHE A 12 -3.23 1.78 11.81
C PHE A 12 -3.25 3.20 12.39
N GLY A 13 -4.43 3.78 12.53
CA GLY A 13 -4.59 5.11 13.14
C GLY A 13 -4.06 5.15 14.57
N GLN A 14 -4.33 4.13 15.37
CA GLN A 14 -3.83 4.04 16.74
C GLN A 14 -2.31 3.95 16.80
N VAL A 15 -1.72 3.10 15.97
CA VAL A 15 -0.26 2.89 15.94
C VAL A 15 0.48 4.13 15.50
N THR A 16 -0.07 4.87 14.53
CA THR A 16 0.56 6.07 13.96
C THR A 16 0.08 7.37 14.59
N GLU A 17 -0.89 7.31 15.50
CA GLU A 17 -1.51 8.47 16.14
C GLU A 17 -2.21 9.41 15.15
N ASP A 18 -2.71 8.85 14.05
CA ASP A 18 -3.55 9.56 13.08
C ASP A 18 -4.98 9.06 13.18
N MET A 19 -5.73 9.64 14.10
CA MET A 19 -7.11 9.27 14.40
C MET A 19 -8.12 10.28 13.85
N GLN A 20 -7.81 10.92 12.72
CA GLN A 20 -8.78 11.84 12.09
C GLN A 20 -10.10 11.15 11.85
N TRP A 21 -11.18 11.90 12.01
CA TRP A 21 -12.55 11.37 11.86
C TRP A 21 -12.84 10.83 10.46
N ILE A 22 -12.18 11.33 9.42
CA ILE A 22 -12.37 10.82 8.05
C ILE A 22 -11.96 9.35 7.91
N HIS A 23 -11.14 8.85 8.83
CA HIS A 23 -10.68 7.46 8.86
C HIS A 23 -11.40 6.63 9.91
N THR A 24 -11.75 7.22 11.05
CA THR A 24 -12.08 6.46 12.26
C THR A 24 -13.50 6.63 12.78
N ASP A 25 -14.27 7.57 12.25
CA ASP A 25 -15.63 7.86 12.69
C ASP A 25 -16.65 7.64 11.57
N PRO A 26 -17.21 6.41 11.43
CA PRO A 26 -18.15 6.10 10.36
C PRO A 26 -19.44 6.95 10.38
N GLU A 27 -19.96 7.29 11.55
CA GLU A 27 -21.19 8.10 11.66
C GLU A 27 -20.94 9.51 11.15
N LYS A 28 -19.86 10.15 11.60
CA LYS A 28 -19.50 11.49 11.14
C LYS A 28 -19.16 11.48 9.65
N ALA A 29 -18.48 10.47 9.17
CA ALA A 29 -18.13 10.35 7.76
C ALA A 29 -19.36 10.22 6.87
N GLU A 30 -20.38 9.48 7.31
CA GLU A 30 -21.64 9.33 6.57
C GLU A 30 -22.34 10.68 6.36
N SER A 31 -22.37 11.53 7.39
CA SER A 31 -23.03 12.84 7.32
C SER A 31 -22.16 13.95 6.73
N ASP A 32 -20.89 14.00 7.07
CA ASP A 32 -20.04 15.16 6.83
C ASP A 32 -18.97 14.95 5.75
N SER A 33 -18.63 13.68 5.41
CA SER A 33 -17.63 13.42 4.39
C SER A 33 -18.23 13.46 2.98
N PRO A 34 -17.49 14.02 1.99
CA PRO A 34 -17.89 13.93 0.58
C PRO A 34 -17.91 12.49 0.07
N PHE A 35 -17.19 11.58 0.74
CA PHE A 35 -17.14 10.16 0.37
C PHE A 35 -18.27 9.34 0.99
N LYS A 36 -19.04 9.91 1.93
CA LYS A 36 -20.17 9.28 2.63
C LYS A 36 -19.80 8.06 3.47
N THR A 37 -18.52 7.79 3.66
CA THR A 37 -17.98 6.71 4.47
C THR A 37 -16.58 7.06 4.89
N THR A 38 -16.04 6.32 5.86
CA THR A 38 -14.63 6.44 6.20
C THR A 38 -13.74 5.92 5.08
N ILE A 39 -12.53 6.47 5.00
CA ILE A 39 -11.53 6.08 4.01
C ILE A 39 -10.24 5.68 4.72
N ALA A 40 -9.47 4.80 4.08
CA ALA A 40 -8.15 4.40 4.57
C ALA A 40 -7.19 5.58 4.47
N HIS A 41 -6.24 5.64 5.42
CA HIS A 41 -5.09 6.51 5.31
C HIS A 41 -4.31 6.17 4.04
N GLY A 42 -3.86 7.17 3.31
CA GLY A 42 -2.96 6.93 2.19
C GLY A 42 -1.71 6.18 2.63
N PHE A 43 -1.18 6.51 3.80
CA PHE A 43 -0.01 5.82 4.37
C PHE A 43 -0.30 4.37 4.75
N LEU A 44 -1.52 4.01 5.12
CA LEU A 44 -1.89 2.60 5.31
C LEU A 44 -1.78 1.84 3.99
N THR A 45 -2.32 2.39 2.92
CA THR A 45 -2.24 1.79 1.58
C THR A 45 -0.78 1.56 1.18
N LEU A 46 0.11 2.55 1.40
CA LEU A 46 1.54 2.39 1.15
C LEU A 46 2.17 1.30 2.02
N SER A 47 1.78 1.24 3.28
CA SER A 47 2.31 0.24 4.23
C SER A 47 1.92 -1.20 3.88
N LEU A 48 0.87 -1.38 3.09
CA LEU A 48 0.44 -2.69 2.62
C LEU A 48 1.22 -3.19 1.39
N LEU A 49 2.03 -2.34 0.75
CA LEU A 49 2.72 -2.69 -0.49
C LEU A 49 3.59 -3.95 -0.38
N PRO A 50 4.37 -4.17 0.69
CA PRO A 50 5.14 -5.41 0.82
C PRO A 50 4.27 -6.66 0.80
N LYS A 51 3.11 -6.61 1.47
CA LYS A 51 2.14 -7.72 1.47
C LYS A 51 1.48 -7.88 0.10
N LEU A 52 1.03 -6.77 -0.50
CA LEU A 52 0.32 -6.78 -1.78
C LEU A 52 1.19 -7.24 -2.94
N THR A 53 2.51 -7.10 -2.84
CA THR A 53 3.48 -7.50 -3.86
C THR A 53 4.19 -8.81 -3.53
N ASP A 54 3.79 -9.51 -2.47
CA ASP A 54 4.41 -10.76 -2.00
C ASP A 54 5.92 -10.65 -1.77
N SER A 55 6.41 -9.44 -1.51
CA SER A 55 7.86 -9.19 -1.34
C SER A 55 8.42 -9.83 -0.08
N VAL A 56 7.59 -10.01 0.94
CA VAL A 56 8.00 -10.50 2.26
C VAL A 56 7.18 -11.71 2.73
N ASP A 57 6.49 -12.37 1.80
CA ASP A 57 5.73 -13.59 2.12
C ASP A 57 6.71 -14.70 2.51
N PRO A 58 6.62 -15.27 3.73
CA PRO A 58 7.56 -16.29 4.18
C PRO A 58 7.47 -17.61 3.40
N ASP A 59 6.31 -17.89 2.82
CA ASP A 59 6.06 -19.17 2.14
C ASP A 59 6.18 -19.07 0.63
N ASN A 60 5.95 -17.88 0.07
CA ASN A 60 5.91 -17.68 -1.38
C ASN A 60 6.38 -16.27 -1.77
N SER A 61 7.57 -15.91 -1.33
CA SER A 61 8.14 -14.60 -1.63
C SER A 61 8.39 -14.43 -3.13
N GLN A 62 8.16 -13.23 -3.64
CA GLN A 62 8.57 -12.83 -4.97
C GLN A 62 10.11 -12.88 -5.14
N PHE A 63 10.84 -12.74 -4.04
CA PHE A 63 12.31 -12.72 -4.02
C PHE A 63 12.87 -13.81 -3.09
N PRO A 64 12.72 -15.09 -3.45
CA PRO A 64 12.99 -16.20 -2.51
C PRO A 64 14.46 -16.33 -2.11
N THR A 65 15.39 -15.80 -2.91
CA THR A 65 16.83 -15.88 -2.63
C THR A 65 17.38 -14.67 -1.88
N ALA A 66 16.60 -13.63 -1.72
CA ALA A 66 17.02 -12.44 -0.97
C ALA A 66 16.98 -12.70 0.53
N LYS A 67 18.04 -12.34 1.24
CA LYS A 67 18.10 -12.38 2.71
C LYS A 67 17.30 -11.23 3.32
N MET A 68 17.29 -10.08 2.65
CA MET A 68 16.58 -8.89 3.09
C MET A 68 15.96 -8.17 1.89
N VAL A 69 14.80 -7.60 2.11
CA VAL A 69 14.15 -6.66 1.20
C VAL A 69 14.01 -5.35 1.95
N VAL A 70 14.71 -4.31 1.51
CA VAL A 70 14.77 -3.03 2.22
C VAL A 70 14.11 -1.94 1.38
N ASN A 71 13.19 -1.21 1.99
CA ASN A 71 12.60 -0.03 1.35
C ASN A 71 13.63 1.10 1.34
N ILE A 72 13.95 1.62 0.17
CA ILE A 72 14.89 2.74 0.00
C ILE A 72 14.12 4.05 -0.16
N GLY A 73 13.01 4.03 -0.86
CA GLY A 73 12.22 5.23 -1.05
C GLY A 73 11.13 5.04 -2.08
N MET A 74 10.48 6.14 -2.38
CA MET A 74 9.45 6.23 -3.40
C MET A 74 9.69 7.50 -4.20
N ASN A 75 9.92 7.36 -5.51
CA ASN A 75 10.21 8.49 -6.37
C ASN A 75 8.95 9.25 -6.80
N GLN A 76 7.80 8.60 -6.70
CA GLN A 76 6.52 9.20 -6.99
C GLN A 76 5.45 8.50 -6.19
N VAL A 77 4.52 9.28 -5.61
CA VAL A 77 3.35 8.76 -4.88
C VAL A 77 2.15 9.63 -5.22
N ARG A 78 1.05 9.00 -5.63
CA ARG A 78 -0.25 9.64 -5.85
C ARG A 78 -1.36 8.74 -5.34
N PHE A 79 -2.42 9.37 -4.83
CA PHE A 79 -3.65 8.72 -4.36
C PHE A 79 -4.82 9.20 -5.22
N PRO A 80 -5.02 8.64 -6.42
CA PRO A 80 -6.04 9.14 -7.35
C PRO A 80 -7.47 8.98 -6.86
N TYR A 81 -7.74 7.93 -6.06
CA TYR A 81 -9.06 7.63 -5.55
C TYR A 81 -9.00 7.09 -4.13
N PRO A 82 -9.91 7.48 -3.23
CA PRO A 82 -9.88 7.00 -1.85
C PRO A 82 -10.21 5.50 -1.77
N VAL A 83 -9.46 4.79 -0.93
CA VAL A 83 -9.80 3.42 -0.53
C VAL A 83 -10.79 3.52 0.61
N LYS A 84 -12.05 3.16 0.37
CA LYS A 84 -13.10 3.20 1.38
C LYS A 84 -13.00 2.01 2.31
N ALA A 85 -13.39 2.20 3.56
CA ALA A 85 -13.46 1.10 4.52
C ALA A 85 -14.31 -0.04 3.94
N GLY A 86 -13.78 -1.26 4.01
CA GLY A 86 -14.41 -2.45 3.45
C GLY A 86 -14.04 -2.76 2.01
N ASN A 87 -13.37 -1.87 1.29
CA ASN A 87 -12.88 -2.17 -0.06
C ASN A 87 -11.84 -3.28 -0.04
N ASN A 88 -11.81 -4.05 -1.13
CA ASN A 88 -10.75 -5.00 -1.40
C ASN A 88 -9.73 -4.38 -2.36
N VAL A 89 -8.45 -4.58 -2.10
CA VAL A 89 -7.36 -4.05 -2.91
C VAL A 89 -6.39 -5.14 -3.32
N ARG A 90 -5.70 -4.89 -4.43
CA ARG A 90 -4.57 -5.70 -4.89
C ARG A 90 -3.56 -4.81 -5.60
N ALA A 91 -2.32 -5.27 -5.75
CA ALA A 91 -1.29 -4.52 -6.45
C ALA A 91 -0.98 -5.14 -7.82
N LYS A 92 -0.74 -4.27 -8.79
CA LYS A 92 -0.06 -4.60 -10.05
C LYS A 92 1.28 -3.92 -10.06
N SER A 93 2.34 -4.69 -10.28
CA SER A 93 3.72 -4.22 -10.27
C SER A 93 4.32 -4.35 -11.66
N THR A 94 4.99 -3.28 -12.12
CA THR A 94 5.74 -3.24 -13.37
C THR A 94 7.18 -2.89 -13.08
N LEU A 95 8.09 -3.78 -13.46
CA LEU A 95 9.53 -3.53 -13.27
C LEU A 95 9.98 -2.41 -14.21
N LEU A 96 10.61 -1.37 -13.66
CA LEU A 96 11.13 -0.24 -14.42
C LEU A 96 12.64 -0.30 -14.60
N LYS A 97 13.38 -0.66 -13.53
CA LYS A 97 14.84 -0.63 -13.55
C LYS A 97 15.42 -1.60 -12.53
N VAL A 98 16.53 -2.24 -12.90
CA VAL A 98 17.33 -3.06 -11.99
C VAL A 98 18.75 -2.52 -12.05
N THR A 99 19.30 -2.18 -10.90
CA THR A 99 20.67 -1.68 -10.79
C THR A 99 21.46 -2.58 -9.83
N PRO A 100 22.56 -3.19 -10.30
CA PRO A 100 23.41 -3.97 -9.39
C PRO A 100 24.02 -3.07 -8.32
N ILE A 101 24.03 -3.58 -7.09
CA ILE A 101 24.70 -2.97 -5.95
C ILE A 101 25.61 -4.01 -5.30
N ARG A 102 26.42 -3.59 -4.33
CA ARG A 102 27.30 -4.54 -3.64
C ARG A 102 26.45 -5.61 -2.91
N LYS A 103 26.64 -6.88 -3.31
CA LYS A 103 25.90 -8.04 -2.75
C LYS A 103 24.40 -7.93 -2.87
N GLY A 104 23.91 -7.31 -3.93
CA GLY A 104 22.48 -7.17 -4.10
C GLY A 104 22.05 -6.51 -5.39
N LEU A 105 20.77 -6.15 -5.42
CA LEU A 105 20.12 -5.44 -6.53
C LEU A 105 19.25 -4.32 -5.97
N GLU A 106 19.27 -3.17 -6.63
CA GLU A 106 18.28 -2.13 -6.41
C GLU A 106 17.20 -2.24 -7.48
N ILE A 107 15.95 -2.30 -7.07
CA ILE A 107 14.82 -2.48 -7.97
C ILE A 107 13.91 -1.28 -7.89
N GLU A 108 13.63 -0.69 -9.04
CA GLU A 108 12.64 0.37 -9.21
C GLU A 108 11.45 -0.21 -9.98
N ARG A 109 10.25 -0.05 -9.43
CA ARG A 109 9.02 -0.57 -10.03
C ARG A 109 7.86 0.38 -9.81
N GLU A 110 6.97 0.44 -10.79
CA GLU A 110 5.68 1.10 -10.63
C GLU A 110 4.69 0.12 -10.04
N ILE A 111 4.01 0.54 -8.98
CA ILE A 111 2.98 -0.26 -8.34
C ILE A 111 1.66 0.52 -8.39
N ARG A 112 0.63 -0.12 -8.92
CA ARG A 112 -0.74 0.39 -8.91
C ARG A 112 -1.55 -0.44 -7.94
N VAL A 113 -2.16 0.21 -6.96
CA VAL A 113 -3.07 -0.46 -6.03
C VAL A 113 -4.48 -0.34 -6.59
N GLU A 114 -4.99 -1.46 -7.10
CA GLU A 114 -6.35 -1.53 -7.64
C GLU A 114 -7.36 -1.74 -6.53
N ILE A 115 -8.54 -1.14 -6.70
CA ILE A 115 -9.69 -1.31 -5.80
C ILE A 115 -10.75 -2.11 -6.55
N GLU A 116 -11.20 -3.22 -5.96
CA GLU A 116 -12.23 -4.08 -6.58
C GLU A 116 -13.50 -3.29 -6.86
N GLY A 117 -14.00 -3.38 -8.10
CA GLY A 117 -15.20 -2.68 -8.53
C GLY A 117 -15.01 -1.19 -8.82
N VAL A 118 -13.80 -0.66 -8.71
CA VAL A 118 -13.49 0.75 -8.95
C VAL A 118 -12.46 0.86 -10.08
N ARG A 119 -12.73 1.75 -11.01
CA ARG A 119 -11.88 1.93 -12.20
C ARG A 119 -10.55 2.62 -11.89
N ARG A 120 -10.58 3.59 -10.97
CA ARG A 120 -9.41 4.38 -10.60
C ARG A 120 -8.60 3.67 -9.51
N PRO A 121 -7.28 3.70 -9.56
CA PRO A 121 -6.46 3.09 -8.51
C PRO A 121 -6.49 3.90 -7.22
N GLY A 122 -6.31 3.21 -6.09
CA GLY A 122 -6.18 3.84 -4.78
C GLY A 122 -4.80 4.45 -4.54
N ALA A 123 -3.78 3.93 -5.22
CA ALA A 123 -2.44 4.49 -5.20
C ALA A 123 -1.69 4.14 -6.47
N VAL A 124 -0.82 5.06 -6.90
CA VAL A 124 0.17 4.82 -7.95
C VAL A 124 1.51 5.30 -7.41
N VAL A 125 2.46 4.39 -7.29
CA VAL A 125 3.76 4.68 -6.70
C VAL A 125 4.89 4.15 -7.56
N VAL A 126 6.03 4.85 -7.52
CA VAL A 126 7.30 4.33 -8.04
C VAL A 126 8.14 3.97 -6.83
N SER A 127 8.20 2.70 -6.53
CA SER A 127 8.87 2.15 -5.34
C SER A 127 10.32 1.78 -5.68
N VAL A 128 11.22 2.08 -4.75
CA VAL A 128 12.62 1.68 -4.83
C VAL A 128 12.94 0.79 -3.64
N ILE A 129 13.31 -0.44 -3.91
CA ILE A 129 13.72 -1.42 -2.90
C ILE A 129 15.13 -1.95 -3.21
N GLN A 130 15.80 -2.44 -2.19
CA GLN A 130 17.05 -3.18 -2.35
C GLN A 130 16.87 -4.62 -1.89
N LEU A 131 17.35 -5.53 -2.70
CA LEU A 131 17.47 -6.94 -2.37
C LEU A 131 18.91 -7.22 -1.95
N HIS A 132 19.10 -7.84 -0.81
CA HIS A 132 20.42 -8.23 -0.31
C HIS A 132 20.53 -9.75 -0.26
N PHE A 133 21.61 -10.25 -0.81
CA PHE A 133 21.88 -11.70 -0.93
C PHE A 133 22.98 -12.19 -0.01
#